data_f73b0310f040d6323a9c7e394a30b6b4
#
_entry.id   f73b0310f040d6323a9c7e394a30b6b4
#
_cell.length_a   1.000
_cell.length_b   1.000
_cell.length_c   1.000
_cell.angle_alpha   90.00
_cell.angle_beta   90.00
_cell.angle_gamma   90.00
#
_symmetry.space_group_name_H-M   'P 1'
#
loop_
_entity.id
_entity.type
_entity.pdbx_description
1 polymer ?
#
loop_
_entity_poly.entity_id
_entity_poly.type
_entity_poly.pdbx_seq_one_letter_code
_entity_poly.pdbx_strand_id
1 'polypeptide(L)'
;MFQDQADEKTEILDEFQKKLRAAKNLIDSLEINRVRWEKDKNNYNNLKIRLIGDVGISCAFLAYCGPFNTQFRARIVKQYIKKIAIGLKFPFNDDLDLINFLATPDKVGAWNLMGLPNDELSKQNGIIIDKSKRFPLIIDPQNQARTWLERMFKSKSEGCMKWITDLNDSRLLQ
;
A
#
# COMPACT_ATOMS: atom_id res chain seq x y z
N MET A 1 42.20 -52.63 -25.25
CA MET A 1 41.69 -51.92 -26.47
C MET A 1 40.16 -51.96 -26.58
N PHE A 2 39.46 -53.12 -26.59
CA PHE A 2 37.97 -53.09 -26.62
C PHE A 2 37.34 -52.69 -25.29
N GLN A 3 37.97 -53.00 -24.17
CA GLN A 3 37.51 -52.64 -22.80
C GLN A 3 37.66 -51.16 -22.56
N ASP A 4 38.76 -50.54 -22.96
CA ASP A 4 39.02 -49.10 -22.83
C ASP A 4 38.01 -48.27 -23.63
N GLN A 5 37.61 -48.74 -24.81
CA GLN A 5 36.55 -48.09 -25.62
C GLN A 5 35.14 -48.27 -25.04
N ALA A 6 34.89 -49.32 -24.30
CA ALA A 6 33.61 -49.53 -23.62
C ALA A 6 33.50 -48.63 -22.39
N ASP A 7 34.59 -48.49 -21.63
CA ASP A 7 34.66 -47.65 -20.44
C ASP A 7 34.54 -46.15 -20.80
N GLU A 8 35.18 -45.70 -21.87
CA GLU A 8 35.06 -44.35 -22.40
C GLU A 8 33.65 -44.03 -22.84
N LYS A 9 32.95 -44.94 -23.51
CA LYS A 9 31.55 -44.79 -23.91
C LYS A 9 30.59 -44.76 -22.72
N THR A 10 30.84 -45.51 -21.66
CA THR A 10 30.02 -45.47 -20.45
C THR A 10 30.17 -44.18 -19.70
N GLU A 11 31.38 -43.62 -19.64
CA GLU A 11 31.62 -42.30 -19.01
C GLU A 11 30.93 -41.19 -19.76
N ILE A 12 30.98 -41.20 -21.10
CA ILE A 12 30.27 -40.26 -21.96
C ILE A 12 28.73 -40.36 -21.75
N LEU A 13 28.19 -41.56 -21.66
CA LEU A 13 26.76 -41.80 -21.42
C LEU A 13 26.34 -41.28 -20.06
N ASP A 14 27.13 -41.45 -19.00
CA ASP A 14 26.86 -40.93 -17.67
C ASP A 14 26.87 -39.39 -17.64
N GLU A 15 27.81 -38.79 -18.36
CA GLU A 15 27.85 -37.31 -18.49
C GLU A 15 26.62 -36.78 -19.22
N PHE A 16 26.21 -37.40 -20.32
CA PHE A 16 24.98 -37.04 -21.03
C PHE A 16 23.75 -37.21 -20.15
N GLN A 17 23.64 -38.29 -19.38
CA GLN A 17 22.53 -38.53 -18.47
C GLN A 17 22.46 -37.43 -17.39
N LYS A 18 23.59 -37.00 -16.81
CA LYS A 18 23.66 -35.93 -15.85
C LYS A 18 23.17 -34.59 -16.46
N LYS A 19 23.62 -34.26 -17.69
CA LYS A 19 23.18 -33.06 -18.41
C LYS A 19 21.70 -33.12 -18.71
N LEU A 20 21.16 -34.25 -19.08
CA LEU A 20 19.75 -34.47 -19.39
C LEU A 20 18.85 -34.29 -18.14
N ARG A 21 19.29 -34.82 -16.98
CA ARG A 21 18.60 -34.61 -15.69
C ARG A 21 18.62 -33.15 -15.27
N ALA A 22 19.77 -32.50 -15.41
CA ALA A 22 19.88 -31.06 -15.09
C ALA A 22 18.97 -30.18 -15.98
N ALA A 23 18.93 -30.47 -17.29
CA ALA A 23 18.05 -29.80 -18.24
C ALA A 23 16.57 -30.02 -17.90
N LYS A 24 16.18 -31.26 -17.57
CA LYS A 24 14.82 -31.58 -17.17
C LYS A 24 14.40 -30.82 -15.91
N ASN A 25 15.25 -30.84 -14.87
CA ASN A 25 14.98 -30.09 -13.64
C ASN A 25 14.83 -28.57 -13.88
N LEU A 26 15.63 -28.02 -14.80
CA LEU A 26 15.53 -26.62 -15.19
C LEU A 26 14.19 -26.34 -15.90
N ILE A 27 13.78 -27.18 -16.83
CA ILE A 27 12.49 -27.06 -17.55
C ILE A 27 11.33 -27.13 -16.56
N ASP A 28 11.34 -28.10 -15.63
CA ASP A 28 10.29 -28.25 -14.62
C ASP A 28 10.22 -27.02 -13.70
N SER A 29 11.35 -26.45 -13.31
CA SER A 29 11.41 -25.21 -12.52
C SER A 29 10.88 -24.00 -13.29
N LEU A 30 11.20 -23.88 -14.57
CA LEU A 30 10.69 -22.79 -15.43
C LEU A 30 9.18 -22.92 -15.64
N GLU A 31 8.62 -24.12 -15.76
CA GLU A 31 7.18 -24.34 -15.91
C GLU A 31 6.41 -23.88 -14.67
N ILE A 32 6.90 -24.16 -13.47
CA ILE A 32 6.32 -23.67 -12.22
C ILE A 32 6.28 -22.13 -12.20
N ASN A 33 7.37 -21.50 -12.61
CA ASN A 33 7.44 -20.04 -12.70
C ASN A 33 6.48 -19.47 -13.76
N ARG A 34 6.36 -20.15 -14.92
CA ARG A 34 5.43 -19.77 -15.99
C ARG A 34 3.98 -19.73 -15.49
N VAL A 35 3.54 -20.79 -14.82
CA VAL A 35 2.18 -20.89 -14.26
C VAL A 35 1.93 -19.78 -13.24
N ARG A 36 2.90 -19.52 -12.35
CA ARG A 36 2.80 -18.42 -11.39
C ARG A 36 2.68 -17.06 -12.08
N TRP A 37 3.51 -16.78 -13.07
CA TRP A 37 3.48 -15.52 -13.80
C TRP A 37 2.19 -15.32 -14.60
N GLU A 38 1.62 -16.37 -15.18
CA GLU A 38 0.30 -16.29 -15.83
C GLU A 38 -0.80 -15.94 -14.84
N LYS A 39 -0.78 -16.54 -13.65
CA LYS A 39 -1.71 -16.18 -12.57
C LYS A 39 -1.54 -14.74 -12.11
N ASP A 40 -0.30 -14.31 -11.90
CA ASP A 40 0.02 -12.93 -11.50
C ASP A 40 -0.41 -11.93 -12.57
N LYS A 41 -0.17 -12.22 -13.85
CA LYS A 41 -0.62 -11.39 -14.98
C LYS A 41 -2.14 -11.21 -14.97
N ASN A 42 -2.90 -12.27 -14.76
CA ASN A 42 -4.35 -12.21 -14.71
C ASN A 42 -4.84 -11.40 -13.49
N ASN A 43 -4.19 -11.57 -12.33
CA ASN A 43 -4.47 -10.77 -11.15
C ASN A 43 -4.20 -9.28 -11.39
N TYR A 44 -3.07 -8.93 -11.99
CA TYR A 44 -2.73 -7.55 -12.32
C TYR A 44 -3.70 -6.92 -13.33
N ASN A 45 -4.17 -7.66 -14.32
CA ASN A 45 -5.18 -7.18 -15.25
C ASN A 45 -6.50 -6.86 -14.53
N ASN A 46 -6.94 -7.72 -13.62
CA ASN A 46 -8.13 -7.47 -12.81
C ASN A 46 -7.97 -6.27 -11.88
N LEU A 47 -6.81 -6.13 -11.23
CA LEU A 47 -6.49 -4.96 -10.41
C LEU A 47 -6.50 -3.67 -11.24
N LYS A 48 -5.91 -3.68 -12.43
CA LYS A 48 -5.87 -2.53 -13.34
C LYS A 48 -7.28 -2.04 -13.72
N ILE A 49 -8.21 -2.96 -13.98
CA ILE A 49 -9.59 -2.61 -14.34
C ILE A 49 -10.31 -1.95 -13.16
N ARG A 50 -10.10 -2.46 -11.92
CA ARG A 50 -10.75 -1.93 -10.71
C ARG A 50 -10.08 -0.68 -10.16
N LEU A 51 -8.85 -0.40 -10.53
CA LEU A 51 -8.04 0.69 -9.99
C LEU A 51 -8.74 2.04 -10.08
N ILE A 52 -9.45 2.32 -11.17
CA ILE A 52 -10.15 3.59 -11.36
C ILE A 52 -11.23 3.78 -10.30
N GLY A 53 -12.04 2.74 -10.04
CA GLY A 53 -13.07 2.76 -9.01
C GLY A 53 -12.48 2.85 -7.61
N ASP A 54 -11.42 2.10 -7.31
CA ASP A 54 -10.75 2.10 -6.02
C ASP A 54 -10.12 3.46 -5.71
N VAL A 55 -9.49 4.10 -6.70
CA VAL A 55 -8.97 5.47 -6.59
C VAL A 55 -10.11 6.47 -6.39
N GLY A 56 -11.22 6.35 -7.14
CA GLY A 56 -12.39 7.20 -6.99
C GLY A 56 -12.99 7.14 -5.58
N ILE A 57 -13.16 5.93 -5.03
CA ILE A 57 -13.63 5.72 -3.66
C ILE A 57 -12.66 6.34 -2.65
N SER A 58 -11.37 6.16 -2.84
CA SER A 58 -10.33 6.70 -1.97
C SER A 58 -10.28 8.21 -1.99
N CYS A 59 -10.40 8.83 -3.15
CA CYS A 59 -10.48 10.30 -3.29
C CYS A 59 -11.73 10.87 -2.60
N ALA A 60 -12.88 10.21 -2.75
CA ALA A 60 -14.10 10.62 -2.08
C ALA A 60 -13.98 10.48 -0.55
N PHE A 61 -13.34 9.41 -0.06
CA PHE A 61 -13.03 9.26 1.35
C PHE A 61 -12.18 10.41 1.89
N LEU A 62 -11.08 10.72 1.20
CA LEU A 62 -10.18 11.82 1.61
C LEU A 62 -10.87 13.19 1.60
N ALA A 63 -11.77 13.44 0.64
CA ALA A 63 -12.44 14.70 0.49
C ALA A 63 -13.58 14.92 1.49
N TYR A 64 -14.34 13.86 1.81
CA TYR A 64 -15.61 14.02 2.53
C TYR A 64 -15.66 13.36 3.91
N CYS A 65 -14.77 12.43 4.23
CA CYS A 65 -14.86 11.66 5.47
C CYS A 65 -14.13 12.29 6.67
N GLY A 66 -13.37 13.39 6.46
CA GLY A 66 -12.59 14.04 7.52
C GLY A 66 -13.33 14.32 8.83
N PRO A 67 -14.50 14.98 8.80
CA PRO A 67 -15.20 15.40 10.02
C PRO A 67 -15.87 14.27 10.81
N PHE A 68 -15.92 13.04 10.28
CA PHE A 68 -16.73 11.96 10.83
C PHE A 68 -15.90 10.97 11.65
N ASN A 69 -16.56 10.31 12.60
CA ASN A 69 -15.99 9.20 13.37
C ASN A 69 -15.96 7.90 12.53
N THR A 70 -15.31 6.87 13.04
CA THR A 70 -15.10 5.58 12.35
C THR A 70 -16.41 4.96 11.84
N GLN A 71 -17.46 4.95 12.67
CA GLN A 71 -18.75 4.33 12.29
C GLN A 71 -19.42 5.07 11.15
N PHE A 72 -19.44 6.41 11.19
CA PHE A 72 -19.99 7.22 10.12
C PHE A 72 -19.15 7.15 8.84
N ARG A 73 -17.82 7.10 8.95
CA ARG A 73 -16.93 6.91 7.79
C ARG A 73 -17.22 5.59 7.09
N ALA A 74 -17.29 4.50 7.83
CA ALA A 74 -17.65 3.18 7.27
C ALA A 74 -19.03 3.21 6.60
N ARG A 75 -20.00 3.88 7.21
CA ARG A 75 -21.35 4.03 6.64
C ARG A 75 -21.34 4.87 5.37
N ILE A 76 -20.63 6.00 5.35
CA ILE A 76 -20.51 6.86 4.16
C ILE A 76 -19.87 6.09 3.01
N VAL A 77 -18.75 5.44 3.25
CA VAL A 77 -18.06 4.65 2.22
C VAL A 77 -18.98 3.54 1.69
N LYS A 78 -19.59 2.75 2.57
CA LYS A 78 -20.39 1.59 2.18
C LYS A 78 -21.73 1.98 1.54
N GLN A 79 -22.45 2.95 2.09
CA GLN A 79 -23.82 3.25 1.68
C GLN A 79 -23.92 4.33 0.60
N TYR A 80 -23.01 5.29 0.57
CA TYR A 80 -23.09 6.42 -0.36
C TYR A 80 -22.05 6.31 -1.46
N ILE A 81 -20.75 6.26 -1.13
CA ILE A 81 -19.69 6.29 -2.13
C ILE A 81 -19.75 5.07 -3.03
N LYS A 82 -19.87 3.86 -2.46
CA LYS A 82 -19.99 2.63 -3.26
C LYS A 82 -21.27 2.59 -4.10
N LYS A 83 -22.39 3.09 -3.59
CA LYS A 83 -23.63 3.18 -4.39
C LYS A 83 -23.48 4.11 -5.60
N ILE A 84 -22.79 5.23 -5.44
CA ILE A 84 -22.49 6.14 -6.54
C ILE A 84 -21.59 5.46 -7.56
N ALA A 85 -20.56 4.75 -7.12
CA ALA A 85 -19.66 4.00 -8.00
C ALA A 85 -20.41 2.92 -8.81
N ILE A 86 -21.36 2.20 -8.17
CA ILE A 86 -22.24 1.23 -8.85
C ILE A 86 -23.13 1.94 -9.88
N GLY A 87 -23.75 3.06 -9.51
CA GLY A 87 -24.60 3.85 -10.41
C GLY A 87 -23.86 4.37 -11.64
N LEU A 88 -22.60 4.72 -11.48
CA LEU A 88 -21.70 5.15 -12.56
C LEU A 88 -21.05 3.97 -13.30
N LYS A 89 -21.33 2.73 -12.92
CA LYS A 89 -20.78 1.49 -13.51
C LYS A 89 -19.24 1.43 -13.48
N PHE A 90 -18.61 2.04 -12.50
CA PHE A 90 -17.17 1.89 -12.30
C PHE A 90 -16.88 0.56 -11.59
N PRO A 91 -16.02 -0.29 -12.17
CA PRO A 91 -15.55 -1.49 -11.48
C PRO A 91 -14.65 -1.08 -10.30
N PHE A 92 -14.89 -1.65 -9.13
CA PHE A 92 -14.11 -1.43 -7.92
C PHE A 92 -14.02 -2.71 -7.09
N ASN A 93 -13.18 -2.72 -6.08
CA ASN A 93 -13.07 -3.83 -5.14
C ASN A 93 -14.05 -3.65 -3.98
N ASP A 94 -14.97 -4.61 -3.78
CA ASP A 94 -15.92 -4.56 -2.66
C ASP A 94 -15.25 -4.63 -1.29
N ASP A 95 -14.12 -5.33 -1.19
CA ASP A 95 -13.34 -5.49 0.03
C ASP A 95 -12.15 -4.51 0.10
N LEU A 96 -12.29 -3.33 -0.53
CA LEU A 96 -11.24 -2.32 -0.53
C LEU A 96 -10.92 -1.87 0.90
N ASP A 97 -9.72 -2.20 1.36
CA ASP A 97 -9.12 -1.66 2.57
C ASP A 97 -8.44 -0.32 2.27
N LEU A 98 -9.09 0.76 2.66
CA LEU A 98 -8.61 2.12 2.42
C LEU A 98 -7.27 2.41 3.09
N ILE A 99 -6.99 1.83 4.25
CA ILE A 99 -5.74 2.05 4.97
C ILE A 99 -4.58 1.44 4.19
N ASN A 100 -4.68 0.16 3.84
CA ASN A 100 -3.63 -0.53 3.09
C ASN A 100 -3.51 -0.05 1.64
N PHE A 101 -4.59 0.48 1.07
CA PHE A 101 -4.56 1.05 -0.29
C PHE A 101 -3.86 2.42 -0.33
N LEU A 102 -4.08 3.28 0.68
CA LEU A 102 -3.57 4.65 0.71
C LEU A 102 -2.22 4.81 1.42
N ALA A 103 -1.88 3.91 2.33
CA ALA A 103 -0.62 3.94 3.07
C ALA A 103 0.02 2.54 3.13
N THR A 104 1.35 2.49 3.03
CA THR A 104 2.08 1.23 3.23
C THR A 104 2.15 0.88 4.71
N PRO A 105 2.18 -0.41 5.08
CA PRO A 105 2.33 -0.85 6.47
C PRO A 105 3.55 -0.23 7.18
N ASP A 106 4.67 -0.09 6.47
CA ASP A 106 5.90 0.53 6.98
C ASP A 106 5.67 1.99 7.37
N LYS A 107 4.91 2.73 6.57
CA LYS A 107 4.58 4.13 6.83
C LYS A 107 3.67 4.27 8.06
N VAL A 108 2.67 3.41 8.18
CA VAL A 108 1.80 3.36 9.35
C VAL A 108 2.60 3.00 10.60
N GLY A 109 3.51 2.02 10.51
CA GLY A 109 4.44 1.66 11.58
C GLY A 109 5.32 2.82 12.02
N ALA A 110 5.87 3.58 11.07
CA ALA A 110 6.66 4.77 11.37
C ALA A 110 5.82 5.84 12.10
N TRP A 111 4.56 6.05 11.72
CA TRP A 111 3.67 6.98 12.42
C TRP A 111 3.38 6.54 13.85
N ASN A 112 3.19 5.25 14.10
CA ASN A 112 3.00 4.73 15.44
C ASN A 112 4.24 4.95 16.32
N LEU A 113 5.45 4.77 15.78
CA LEU A 113 6.71 5.08 16.48
C LEU A 113 6.84 6.58 16.79
N MET A 114 6.29 7.44 15.95
CA MET A 114 6.24 8.89 16.17
C MET A 114 5.14 9.32 17.17
N GLY A 115 4.30 8.39 17.62
CA GLY A 115 3.30 8.63 18.67
C GLY A 115 1.86 8.73 18.18
N LEU A 116 1.58 8.39 16.90
CA LEU A 116 0.21 8.26 16.43
C LEU A 116 -0.41 6.97 17.04
N PRO A 117 -1.61 7.04 17.64
CA PRO A 117 -2.28 5.86 18.16
C PRO A 117 -2.54 4.80 17.08
N ASN A 118 -2.53 3.53 17.48
CA ASN A 118 -2.66 2.40 16.56
C ASN A 118 -4.13 2.00 16.28
N ASP A 119 -5.10 2.87 16.59
CA ASP A 119 -6.51 2.67 16.27
C ASP A 119 -6.83 3.04 14.81
N GLU A 120 -7.92 2.53 14.31
CA GLU A 120 -8.35 2.72 12.91
C GLU A 120 -8.60 4.21 12.59
N LEU A 121 -9.24 4.94 13.51
CA LEU A 121 -9.53 6.36 13.32
C LEU A 121 -8.25 7.21 13.19
N SER A 122 -7.28 6.96 14.05
CA SER A 122 -5.99 7.66 14.03
C SER A 122 -5.21 7.36 12.76
N LYS A 123 -5.19 6.10 12.30
CA LYS A 123 -4.58 5.74 11.01
C LYS A 123 -5.25 6.45 9.85
N GLN A 124 -6.58 6.46 9.80
CA GLN A 124 -7.35 7.16 8.77
C GLN A 124 -7.09 8.67 8.82
N ASN A 125 -7.04 9.28 9.99
CA ASN A 125 -6.69 10.69 10.15
C ASN A 125 -5.26 10.99 9.68
N GLY A 126 -4.31 10.14 10.02
CA GLY A 126 -2.93 10.23 9.54
C GLY A 126 -2.85 10.19 8.01
N ILE A 127 -3.62 9.30 7.37
CA ILE A 127 -3.72 9.23 5.91
C ILE A 127 -4.32 10.50 5.32
N ILE A 128 -5.39 11.02 5.89
CA ILE A 128 -6.02 12.27 5.43
C ILE A 128 -5.02 13.43 5.50
N ILE A 129 -4.28 13.56 6.59
CA ILE A 129 -3.27 14.61 6.76
C ILE A 129 -2.12 14.44 5.75
N ASP A 130 -1.62 13.21 5.57
CA ASP A 130 -0.50 12.92 4.67
C ASP A 130 -0.83 13.13 3.19
N LYS A 131 -2.06 12.83 2.79
CA LYS A 131 -2.51 12.92 1.39
C LYS A 131 -3.20 14.24 1.04
N SER A 132 -3.59 15.02 2.03
CA SER A 132 -4.26 16.30 1.80
C SER A 132 -3.33 17.30 1.12
N LYS A 133 -3.85 17.99 0.11
CA LYS A 133 -3.18 19.17 -0.49
C LYS A 133 -3.51 20.47 0.21
N ARG A 134 -4.53 20.47 1.05
CA ARG A 134 -5.00 21.63 1.82
C ARG A 134 -4.56 21.50 3.26
N PHE A 135 -4.39 22.59 3.95
CA PHE A 135 -4.09 22.59 5.39
C PHE A 135 -5.26 21.97 6.16
N PRO A 136 -5.04 20.86 6.88
CA PRO A 136 -6.10 20.23 7.63
C PRO A 136 -6.39 21.00 8.92
N LEU A 137 -7.68 21.19 9.24
CA LEU A 137 -8.10 21.61 10.57
C LEU A 137 -8.09 20.37 11.49
N ILE A 138 -7.33 20.43 12.57
CA ILE A 138 -7.18 19.33 13.52
C ILE A 138 -7.76 19.75 14.86
N ILE A 139 -8.76 18.99 15.34
CA ILE A 139 -9.32 19.13 16.69
C ILE A 139 -8.67 18.06 17.55
N ASP A 140 -7.75 18.45 18.42
CA ASP A 140 -6.90 17.54 19.20
C ASP A 140 -6.88 17.90 20.69
N PRO A 141 -7.95 17.56 21.44
CA PRO A 141 -8.05 17.89 22.86
C PRO A 141 -7.01 17.19 23.73
N GLN A 142 -6.42 16.08 23.25
CA GLN A 142 -5.44 15.28 23.98
C GLN A 142 -3.99 15.56 23.55
N ASN A 143 -3.75 16.47 22.62
CA ASN A 143 -2.43 16.80 22.05
C ASN A 143 -1.69 15.61 21.42
N GLN A 144 -2.40 14.57 21.00
CA GLN A 144 -1.81 13.38 20.35
C GLN A 144 -1.36 13.70 18.93
N ALA A 145 -2.21 14.34 18.15
CA ALA A 145 -1.90 14.75 16.78
C ALA A 145 -0.78 15.79 16.75
N ARG A 146 -0.79 16.73 17.68
CA ARG A 146 0.29 17.72 17.86
C ARG A 146 1.63 17.02 18.07
N THR A 147 1.71 16.13 19.05
CA THR A 147 2.94 15.40 19.39
C THR A 147 3.45 14.59 18.19
N TRP A 148 2.55 13.92 17.47
CA TRP A 148 2.89 13.15 16.28
C TRP A 148 3.44 14.05 15.16
N LEU A 149 2.77 15.18 14.86
CA LEU A 149 3.20 16.12 13.83
C LEU A 149 4.56 16.75 14.17
N GLU A 150 4.77 17.15 15.43
CA GLU A 150 6.08 17.66 15.85
C GLU A 150 7.21 16.67 15.55
N ARG A 151 7.03 15.39 15.88
CA ARG A 151 8.03 14.35 15.62
C ARG A 151 8.19 14.08 14.13
N MET A 152 7.09 14.04 13.39
CA MET A 152 7.12 13.81 11.94
C MET A 152 7.87 14.90 11.20
N PHE A 153 7.67 16.17 11.56
CA PHE A 153 8.34 17.28 10.90
C PHE A 153 9.78 17.48 11.36
N LYS A 154 10.10 17.22 12.63
CA LYS A 154 11.49 17.22 13.10
C LYS A 154 12.37 16.21 12.35
N SER A 155 11.79 15.10 11.92
CA SER A 155 12.52 14.10 11.13
C SER A 155 12.74 14.52 9.68
N LYS A 156 11.95 15.46 9.15
CA LYS A 156 11.97 15.84 7.73
C LYS A 156 12.84 17.08 7.42
N SER A 157 12.92 18.05 8.33
CA SER A 157 13.77 19.23 8.14
C SER A 157 13.85 20.07 9.42
N GLU A 158 15.05 20.46 9.79
CA GLU A 158 15.26 21.46 10.84
C GLU A 158 14.66 22.80 10.39
N GLY A 159 13.71 23.31 11.16
CA GLY A 159 13.21 24.69 11.01
C GLY A 159 11.87 24.90 10.31
N CYS A 160 11.16 23.84 9.88
CA CYS A 160 9.89 24.02 9.13
C CYS A 160 8.63 24.22 9.97
N MET A 161 8.67 24.11 11.30
CA MET A 161 7.46 24.27 12.13
C MET A 161 7.47 25.60 12.84
N LYS A 162 6.47 26.44 12.51
CA LYS A 162 6.17 27.63 13.28
C LYS A 162 4.97 27.34 14.19
N TRP A 163 5.14 27.52 15.49
CA TRP A 163 4.06 27.45 16.46
C TRP A 163 3.53 28.84 16.72
N ILE A 164 2.25 29.05 16.45
CA ILE A 164 1.54 30.29 16.74
C ILE A 164 0.51 29.95 17.82
N THR A 165 0.64 30.55 18.97
CA THR A 165 -0.21 30.26 20.14
C THR A 165 -1.37 31.24 20.31
N ASP A 166 -1.32 32.38 19.62
CA ASP A 166 -2.34 33.45 19.67
C ASP A 166 -2.82 33.78 18.26
N LEU A 167 -4.14 33.85 18.07
CA LEU A 167 -4.77 34.29 16.83
C LEU A 167 -4.42 35.72 16.43
N ASN A 168 -4.01 36.55 17.39
CA ASN A 168 -3.57 37.94 17.16
C ASN A 168 -2.05 38.06 16.88
N ASP A 169 -1.34 36.95 16.81
CA ASP A 169 0.09 36.95 16.51
C ASP A 169 0.34 37.44 15.08
N SER A 170 1.15 38.50 14.93
CA SER A 170 1.48 39.11 13.64
C SER A 170 2.18 38.15 12.65
N ARG A 171 2.70 37.00 13.14
CA ARG A 171 3.34 35.95 12.34
C ARG A 171 2.34 35.04 11.65
N LEU A 172 1.02 35.17 11.96
CA LEU A 172 -0.03 34.33 11.39
C LEU A 172 -0.25 34.66 9.89
N LEU A 173 0.13 35.84 9.45
CA LEU A 173 -0.03 36.32 8.07
C LEU A 173 1.28 36.28 7.24
N GLN A 174 2.37 35.78 7.79
CA GLN A 174 3.66 35.60 7.12
C GLN A 174 3.88 34.13 6.72
#